data_5c35687ccfd9dd8b5b0389f040a95434
#
_entry.id   5c35687ccfd9dd8b5b0389f040a95434
#
_cell.length_a   1.000
_cell.length_b   1.000
_cell.length_c   1.000
_cell.angle_alpha   90.00
_cell.angle_beta   90.00
_cell.angle_gamma   90.00
#
_symmetry.space_group_name_H-M   'P 1'
#
loop_
_entity.id
_entity.type
_entity.pdbx_description
1 polymer ?
#
loop_
_entity_poly.entity_id
_entity_poly.type
_entity_poly.pdbx_seq_one_letter_code
_entity_poly.pdbx_strand_id
1 'polypeptide(L)'
;MPGYVICGERQPLNLDDGTMQDLLRRHYTDYKGQPALCLCTDLRPRIYIARLADQFVLKRWPGSGHEHAADCDRYEPPLEASGLGRLLGSAIREDTLTGDVELRLGFPLKKQPRNSGSPTEGHPEDATEDGRDGKSPISRAGFRAMLHYLWDQAELTHWNPGMKGKRNWWVVRNRLLGAAARMTANGTRLSRRLFIPEPFRVETKDEIRLRRRALLQTVASHKAARELMMFLVEVKEI
;
A
#
# COMPACT_ATOMS: atom_id res chain seq x y z
N MET A 1 6.94 18.53 -21.87
CA MET A 1 5.91 18.68 -20.84
C MET A 1 5.59 17.30 -20.29
N PRO A 2 5.51 17.13 -18.96
CA PRO A 2 5.16 15.85 -18.39
C PRO A 2 3.78 15.41 -18.89
N GLY A 3 3.63 14.14 -19.23
CA GLY A 3 2.40 13.59 -19.80
C GLY A 3 2.42 12.08 -19.83
N TYR A 4 1.34 11.50 -20.28
CA TYR A 4 1.22 10.07 -20.55
C TYR A 4 0.46 9.82 -21.85
N VAL A 5 0.58 8.62 -22.39
CA VAL A 5 -0.20 8.17 -23.54
C VAL A 5 -1.11 7.03 -23.09
N ILE A 6 -2.38 7.08 -23.47
CA ILE A 6 -3.34 5.99 -23.30
C ILE A 6 -4.11 5.82 -24.61
N CYS A 7 -4.22 4.59 -25.09
CA CYS A 7 -4.86 4.27 -26.38
C CYS A 7 -4.36 5.12 -27.57
N GLY A 8 -3.07 5.48 -27.58
CA GLY A 8 -2.47 6.31 -28.61
C GLY A 8 -2.65 7.82 -28.41
N GLU A 9 -3.50 8.26 -27.49
CA GLU A 9 -3.75 9.67 -27.21
C GLU A 9 -2.83 10.19 -26.11
N ARG A 10 -2.19 11.34 -26.36
CA ARG A 10 -1.33 12.02 -25.39
C ARG A 10 -2.15 12.86 -24.43
N GLN A 11 -1.94 12.67 -23.14
CA GLN A 11 -2.61 13.36 -22.06
C GLN A 11 -1.61 14.21 -21.24
N PRO A 12 -1.94 15.46 -20.88
CA PRO A 12 -1.11 16.27 -20.00
C PRO A 12 -1.22 15.85 -18.53
N LEU A 13 -0.21 16.20 -17.72
CA LEU A 13 -0.24 16.01 -16.26
C LEU A 13 -0.34 17.33 -15.48
N ASN A 14 -0.41 18.47 -16.16
CA ASN A 14 -0.45 19.80 -15.56
C ASN A 14 -1.87 20.40 -15.51
N LEU A 15 -2.88 19.53 -15.47
CA LEU A 15 -4.27 19.95 -15.27
C LEU A 15 -4.53 20.28 -13.79
N ASP A 16 -5.56 21.09 -13.53
CA ASP A 16 -6.06 21.27 -12.18
C ASP A 16 -6.58 19.93 -11.61
N ASP A 17 -6.62 19.82 -10.26
CA ASP A 17 -6.94 18.56 -9.57
C ASP A 17 -8.32 17.98 -10.00
N GLY A 18 -9.33 18.82 -10.20
CA GLY A 18 -10.68 18.39 -10.58
C GLY A 18 -10.71 17.82 -11.99
N THR A 19 -10.18 18.56 -12.95
CA THR A 19 -10.10 18.14 -14.36
C THR A 19 -9.26 16.86 -14.51
N MET A 20 -8.16 16.75 -13.77
CA MET A 20 -7.34 15.54 -13.75
C MET A 20 -8.12 14.34 -13.21
N GLN A 21 -8.87 14.48 -12.13
CA GLN A 21 -9.66 13.39 -11.55
C GLN A 21 -10.75 12.92 -12.50
N ASP A 22 -11.42 13.83 -13.20
CA ASP A 22 -12.46 13.48 -14.18
C ASP A 22 -11.87 12.77 -15.41
N LEU A 23 -10.70 13.20 -15.87
CA LEU A 23 -9.97 12.56 -16.96
C LEU A 23 -9.55 11.14 -16.56
N LEU A 24 -8.91 10.98 -15.39
CA LEU A 24 -8.47 9.68 -14.89
C LEU A 24 -9.64 8.72 -14.63
N ARG A 25 -10.76 9.24 -14.12
CA ARG A 25 -11.99 8.44 -13.94
C ARG A 25 -12.52 7.92 -15.25
N ARG A 26 -12.59 8.78 -16.28
CA ARG A 26 -13.01 8.39 -17.63
C ARG A 26 -12.10 7.32 -18.18
N HIS A 27 -10.79 7.53 -18.17
CA HIS A 27 -9.85 6.57 -18.69
C HIS A 27 -9.85 5.24 -17.91
N TYR A 28 -10.04 5.29 -16.59
CA TYR A 28 -10.18 4.07 -15.78
C TYR A 28 -11.40 3.24 -16.21
N THR A 29 -12.48 3.89 -16.62
CA THR A 29 -13.71 3.22 -17.06
C THR A 29 -13.60 2.73 -18.49
N ASP A 30 -13.18 3.60 -19.40
CA ASP A 30 -13.22 3.35 -20.85
C ASP A 30 -12.07 2.44 -21.31
N TYR A 31 -10.92 2.52 -20.65
CA TYR A 31 -9.71 1.80 -21.02
C TYR A 31 -9.25 0.82 -19.93
N LYS A 32 -10.19 0.22 -19.24
CA LYS A 32 -9.91 -0.72 -18.15
C LYS A 32 -8.98 -1.84 -18.62
N GLY A 33 -7.87 -2.00 -17.89
CA GLY A 33 -6.89 -3.03 -18.18
C GLY A 33 -5.89 -2.70 -19.30
N GLN A 34 -6.03 -1.57 -19.97
CA GLN A 34 -5.03 -1.12 -20.94
C GLN A 34 -3.92 -0.34 -20.21
N PRO A 35 -2.64 -0.66 -20.46
CA PRO A 35 -1.55 0.12 -19.91
C PRO A 35 -1.49 1.49 -20.58
N ALA A 36 -1.28 2.53 -19.77
CA ALA A 36 -0.82 3.81 -20.27
C ALA A 36 0.72 3.82 -20.32
N LEU A 37 1.29 4.79 -21.02
CA LEU A 37 2.74 4.96 -21.16
C LEU A 37 3.15 6.32 -20.61
N CYS A 38 4.14 6.36 -19.72
CA CYS A 38 4.72 7.59 -19.20
C CYS A 38 5.62 8.23 -20.25
N LEU A 39 5.56 9.55 -20.37
CA LEU A 39 6.38 10.31 -21.32
C LEU A 39 7.61 10.95 -20.68
N CYS A 40 8.07 10.44 -19.54
CA CYS A 40 9.24 10.96 -18.84
C CYS A 40 10.57 10.55 -19.48
N THR A 41 10.60 9.45 -20.24
CA THR A 41 11.75 8.96 -21.00
C THR A 41 11.31 8.49 -22.37
N ASP A 42 12.26 8.31 -23.29
CA ASP A 42 11.99 7.76 -24.64
C ASP A 42 11.56 6.29 -24.57
N LEU A 43 11.91 5.57 -23.52
CA LEU A 43 11.48 4.18 -23.28
C LEU A 43 9.98 4.07 -23.00
N ARG A 44 9.33 5.18 -22.63
CA ARG A 44 7.89 5.26 -22.32
C ARG A 44 7.43 4.15 -21.38
N PRO A 45 7.96 4.09 -20.14
CA PRO A 45 7.66 3.01 -19.21
C PRO A 45 6.15 2.91 -18.94
N ARG A 46 5.70 1.68 -18.72
CA ARG A 46 4.28 1.40 -18.49
C ARG A 46 3.81 1.97 -17.17
N ILE A 47 2.61 2.51 -17.19
CA ILE A 47 1.86 2.97 -16.02
C ILE A 47 0.42 2.47 -16.13
N TYR A 48 -0.32 2.51 -15.04
CA TYR A 48 -1.74 2.18 -15.03
C TYR A 48 -2.51 3.15 -14.12
N ILE A 49 -3.82 3.23 -14.32
CA ILE A 49 -4.69 4.05 -13.49
C ILE A 49 -5.27 3.15 -12.40
N ALA A 50 -5.09 3.54 -11.14
CA ALA A 50 -5.65 2.86 -9.97
C ALA A 50 -6.63 3.77 -9.24
N ARG A 51 -7.66 3.17 -8.64
CA ARG A 51 -8.51 3.87 -7.69
C ARG A 51 -7.93 3.75 -6.29
N LEU A 52 -7.69 4.88 -5.62
CA LEU A 52 -7.20 4.95 -4.26
C LEU A 52 -8.19 5.75 -3.41
N ALA A 53 -8.95 5.06 -2.56
CA ALA A 53 -10.13 5.62 -1.87
C ALA A 53 -11.12 6.25 -2.87
N ASP A 54 -11.34 7.55 -2.80
CA ASP A 54 -12.25 8.29 -3.69
C ASP A 54 -11.53 8.99 -4.85
N GLN A 55 -10.22 8.75 -5.02
CA GLN A 55 -9.39 9.37 -6.05
C GLN A 55 -8.86 8.35 -7.05
N PHE A 56 -8.53 8.82 -8.24
CA PHE A 56 -7.80 8.06 -9.25
C PHE A 56 -6.37 8.56 -9.31
N VAL A 57 -5.42 7.64 -9.39
CA VAL A 57 -3.98 7.93 -9.43
C VAL A 57 -3.32 7.15 -10.56
N LEU A 58 -2.30 7.77 -11.18
CA LEU A 58 -1.43 7.09 -12.13
C LEU A 58 -0.32 6.39 -11.36
N LYS A 59 -0.27 5.08 -11.45
CA LYS A 59 0.76 4.26 -10.82
C LYS A 59 1.75 3.72 -11.85
N ARG A 60 3.00 3.57 -11.45
CA ARG A 60 3.99 2.83 -12.24
C ARG A 60 3.61 1.36 -12.36
N TRP A 61 4.00 0.73 -13.42
CA TRP A 61 3.89 -0.72 -13.54
C TRP A 61 4.77 -1.40 -12.47
N PRO A 62 4.34 -2.51 -11.87
CA PRO A 62 5.14 -3.20 -10.86
C PRO A 62 6.55 -3.50 -11.36
N GLY A 63 7.55 -3.07 -10.60
CA GLY A 63 8.96 -3.28 -10.91
C GLY A 63 9.56 -2.36 -11.97
N SER A 64 8.80 -1.45 -12.60
CA SER A 64 9.32 -0.55 -13.66
C SER A 64 9.78 0.82 -13.15
N GLY A 65 9.84 1.05 -11.85
CA GLY A 65 10.18 2.36 -11.29
C GLY A 65 11.53 2.92 -11.77
N HIS A 66 12.52 2.08 -11.95
CA HIS A 66 13.87 2.44 -12.42
C HIS A 66 13.93 2.80 -13.91
N GLU A 67 12.90 2.48 -14.68
CA GLU A 67 12.79 2.84 -16.11
C GLU A 67 12.33 4.30 -16.30
N HIS A 68 11.79 4.91 -15.24
CA HIS A 68 11.37 6.31 -15.26
C HIS A 68 12.55 7.26 -15.09
N ALA A 69 12.42 8.49 -15.57
CA ALA A 69 13.40 9.55 -15.32
C ALA A 69 13.49 9.85 -13.81
N ALA A 70 14.68 10.20 -13.33
CA ALA A 70 14.94 10.43 -11.90
C ALA A 70 14.10 11.58 -11.30
N ASP A 71 13.66 12.53 -12.12
CA ASP A 71 12.77 13.63 -11.76
C ASP A 71 11.27 13.31 -11.95
N CYS A 72 10.94 12.11 -12.38
CA CYS A 72 9.57 11.66 -12.53
C CYS A 72 9.00 11.21 -11.17
N ASP A 73 7.77 11.63 -10.86
CA ASP A 73 7.06 11.20 -9.64
C ASP A 73 6.90 9.66 -9.50
N ARG A 74 7.15 8.93 -10.58
CA ARG A 74 7.04 7.46 -10.64
C ARG A 74 8.37 6.75 -10.61
N TYR A 75 9.46 7.52 -10.52
CA TYR A 75 10.79 6.95 -10.37
C TYR A 75 10.91 6.20 -9.04
N GLU A 76 11.58 5.08 -9.09
CA GLU A 76 12.00 4.32 -7.92
C GLU A 76 13.37 3.71 -8.21
N PRO A 77 14.28 3.70 -7.22
CA PRO A 77 15.54 3.01 -7.39
C PRO A 77 15.35 1.55 -7.82
N PRO A 78 16.37 0.94 -8.45
CA PRO A 78 16.34 -0.47 -8.80
C PRO A 78 15.89 -1.35 -7.62
N LEU A 79 15.18 -2.42 -7.91
CA LEU A 79 14.56 -3.29 -6.91
C LEU A 79 15.56 -3.82 -5.87
N GLU A 80 16.82 -4.03 -6.28
CA GLU A 80 17.90 -4.48 -5.40
C GLU A 80 18.21 -3.45 -4.30
N ALA A 81 18.02 -2.16 -4.58
CA ALA A 81 18.23 -1.06 -3.63
C ALA A 81 17.01 -0.80 -2.73
N SER A 82 15.81 -1.21 -3.15
CA SER A 82 14.56 -0.87 -2.45
C SER A 82 14.27 -1.77 -1.23
N GLY A 83 14.96 -2.88 -1.07
CA GLY A 83 14.67 -3.89 -0.07
C GLY A 83 13.34 -4.65 -0.27
N LEU A 84 12.49 -4.19 -1.20
CA LEU A 84 11.23 -4.86 -1.60
C LEU A 84 11.41 -5.73 -2.84
N GLY A 85 12.53 -5.58 -3.57
CA GLY A 85 12.72 -6.17 -4.89
C GLY A 85 12.57 -7.68 -4.95
N ARG A 86 13.06 -8.39 -3.94
CA ARG A 86 12.92 -9.85 -3.85
C ARG A 86 11.49 -10.30 -3.51
N LEU A 87 10.65 -9.40 -3.03
CA LEU A 87 9.30 -9.70 -2.59
C LEU A 87 8.26 -9.45 -3.67
N LEU A 88 8.52 -8.49 -4.57
CA LEU A 88 7.64 -8.18 -5.71
C LEU A 88 7.58 -9.37 -6.67
N GLY A 89 6.39 -9.71 -7.12
CA GLY A 89 6.14 -10.89 -7.96
C GLY A 89 6.09 -12.23 -7.21
N SER A 90 6.63 -12.29 -5.98
CA SER A 90 6.67 -13.51 -5.14
C SER A 90 5.74 -13.42 -3.93
N ALA A 91 6.14 -12.70 -2.89
CA ALA A 91 5.35 -12.47 -1.68
C ALA A 91 4.35 -11.31 -1.82
N ILE A 92 4.59 -10.40 -2.75
CA ILE A 92 3.74 -9.24 -3.08
C ILE A 92 3.35 -9.37 -4.55
N ARG A 93 2.07 -9.53 -4.81
CA ARG A 93 1.52 -9.64 -6.15
C ARG A 93 0.49 -8.55 -6.39
N GLU A 94 0.70 -7.73 -7.40
CA GLU A 94 -0.21 -6.68 -7.82
C GLU A 94 -1.00 -7.13 -9.05
N ASP A 95 -2.30 -6.97 -9.01
CA ASP A 95 -3.16 -7.06 -10.19
C ASP A 95 -3.31 -5.66 -10.79
N THR A 96 -2.65 -5.42 -11.90
CA THR A 96 -2.68 -4.14 -12.61
C THR A 96 -4.02 -3.84 -13.28
N LEU A 97 -4.90 -4.82 -13.43
CA LEU A 97 -6.25 -4.62 -13.99
C LEU A 97 -7.19 -4.05 -12.94
N THR A 98 -7.11 -4.55 -11.72
CA THR A 98 -7.97 -4.16 -10.60
C THR A 98 -7.27 -3.20 -9.65
N GLY A 99 -5.94 -3.22 -9.60
CA GLY A 99 -5.10 -2.57 -8.61
C GLY A 99 -5.19 -3.24 -7.24
N ASP A 100 -5.72 -4.46 -7.15
CA ASP A 100 -5.72 -5.25 -5.92
C ASP A 100 -4.36 -5.90 -5.71
N VAL A 101 -4.02 -6.13 -4.45
CA VAL A 101 -2.72 -6.68 -4.04
C VAL A 101 -2.92 -7.89 -3.16
N GLU A 102 -2.19 -8.97 -3.47
CA GLU A 102 -2.06 -10.13 -2.60
C GLU A 102 -0.72 -10.11 -1.87
N LEU A 103 -0.76 -10.22 -0.54
CA LEU A 103 0.41 -10.26 0.33
C LEU A 103 0.52 -11.62 1.01
N ARG A 104 1.69 -12.25 0.89
CA ARG A 104 2.07 -13.45 1.68
C ARG A 104 2.95 -12.99 2.84
N LEU A 105 2.36 -12.89 4.04
CA LEU A 105 3.06 -12.44 5.23
C LEU A 105 3.78 -13.60 5.92
N GLY A 106 4.98 -13.32 6.44
CA GLY A 106 5.77 -14.24 7.26
C GLY A 106 5.31 -14.32 8.71
N PHE A 107 4.32 -13.52 9.11
CA PHE A 107 3.75 -13.50 10.45
C PHE A 107 2.23 -13.75 10.40
N PRO A 108 1.66 -14.34 11.46
CA PRO A 108 0.25 -14.67 11.49
C PRO A 108 -0.61 -13.42 11.75
N LEU A 109 -1.79 -13.37 11.11
CA LEU A 109 -2.86 -12.40 11.42
C LEU A 109 -3.93 -13.00 12.35
N LYS A 110 -3.68 -14.22 12.88
CA LYS A 110 -4.54 -14.91 13.84
C LYS A 110 -3.65 -15.53 14.91
N LYS A 111 -4.08 -15.52 16.17
CA LYS A 111 -3.42 -16.28 17.23
C LYS A 111 -3.54 -17.78 16.91
N GLN A 112 -2.42 -18.45 16.82
CA GLN A 112 -2.41 -19.91 16.76
C GLN A 112 -2.63 -20.48 18.18
N PRO A 113 -3.31 -21.63 18.35
CA PRO A 113 -3.29 -22.35 19.62
C PRO A 113 -1.83 -22.66 19.96
N ARG A 114 -1.40 -22.37 21.17
CA ARG A 114 -0.11 -22.86 21.66
C ARG A 114 -0.21 -24.39 21.73
N ASN A 115 0.31 -25.08 20.74
CA ASN A 115 0.76 -26.43 20.94
C ASN A 115 1.98 -26.33 21.83
N SER A 116 1.91 -26.95 23.01
CA SER A 116 3.02 -27.07 23.97
C SER A 116 4.12 -27.96 23.38
N GLY A 117 4.96 -27.35 22.57
CA GLY A 117 6.11 -27.99 21.94
C GLY A 117 7.10 -26.93 21.49
N SER A 118 8.13 -26.73 22.33
CA SER A 118 9.37 -25.97 22.15
C SER A 118 9.27 -24.48 21.80
N PRO A 119 9.89 -23.59 22.59
CA PRO A 119 10.08 -22.20 22.22
C PRO A 119 11.22 -22.13 21.19
N THR A 120 10.88 -21.97 19.95
CA THR A 120 11.85 -21.44 18.99
C THR A 120 11.79 -19.91 19.15
N GLU A 121 12.66 -19.37 19.99
CA GLU A 121 13.02 -17.97 19.99
C GLU A 121 13.71 -17.65 18.66
N GLY A 122 12.95 -17.34 17.65
CA GLY A 122 13.42 -16.80 16.39
C GLY A 122 13.06 -15.33 16.35
N HIS A 123 14.02 -14.46 16.53
CA HIS A 123 13.91 -13.05 16.17
C HIS A 123 13.48 -12.95 14.70
N PRO A 124 12.46 -12.14 14.32
CA PRO A 124 11.99 -12.06 12.94
C PRO A 124 12.92 -11.25 12.02
N GLU A 125 14.15 -10.98 12.40
CA GLU A 125 15.06 -10.12 11.63
C GLU A 125 16.04 -10.88 10.72
N ASP A 126 16.19 -12.20 10.87
CA ASP A 126 17.12 -13.00 10.08
C ASP A 126 16.38 -14.17 9.39
N ALA A 127 15.73 -13.90 8.28
CA ALA A 127 15.49 -14.92 7.27
C ALA A 127 16.75 -14.97 6.37
N THR A 128 17.90 -15.33 6.96
CA THR A 128 19.08 -15.73 6.21
C THR A 128 18.84 -17.11 5.59
N GLU A 129 19.29 -17.20 4.35
CA GLU A 129 19.42 -18.37 3.52
C GLU A 129 19.92 -19.60 4.32
N ASP A 130 19.07 -20.60 4.51
CA ASP A 130 19.56 -21.97 4.71
C ASP A 130 19.08 -22.84 3.55
N GLY A 131 19.99 -23.03 2.62
CA GLY A 131 19.84 -23.88 1.46
C GLY A 131 19.89 -25.35 1.84
N ARG A 132 18.73 -25.98 1.97
CA ARG A 132 18.60 -27.44 1.84
C ARG A 132 17.24 -27.77 1.22
N ASP A 133 17.33 -28.51 0.13
CA ASP A 133 16.26 -29.06 -0.71
C ASP A 133 15.63 -28.09 -1.73
N GLY A 134 15.99 -28.27 -2.97
CA GLY A 134 15.53 -27.86 -4.30
C GLY A 134 14.16 -27.25 -4.57
N LYS A 135 13.47 -26.74 -3.55
CA LYS A 135 12.29 -25.88 -3.68
C LYS A 135 12.69 -24.49 -3.22
N SER A 136 12.74 -23.52 -4.14
CA SER A 136 12.89 -22.11 -3.78
C SER A 136 11.97 -21.78 -2.61
N PRO A 137 12.49 -21.27 -1.50
CA PRO A 137 11.66 -20.94 -0.35
C PRO A 137 10.62 -19.91 -0.80
N ILE A 138 9.34 -20.17 -0.52
CA ILE A 138 8.26 -19.25 -0.83
C ILE A 138 8.55 -17.96 -0.06
N SER A 139 8.95 -16.92 -0.78
CA SER A 139 9.23 -15.61 -0.19
C SER A 139 8.02 -15.12 0.61
N ARG A 140 8.25 -14.59 1.80
CA ARG A 140 7.22 -14.02 2.67
C ARG A 140 7.62 -12.61 3.09
N ALA A 141 6.67 -11.69 3.10
CA ALA A 141 6.90 -10.32 3.51
C ALA A 141 6.91 -10.22 5.05
N GLY A 142 7.98 -9.67 5.61
CA GLY A 142 8.06 -9.30 7.01
C GLY A 142 7.17 -8.09 7.33
N PHE A 143 7.02 -7.78 8.63
CA PHE A 143 6.17 -6.66 9.08
C PHE A 143 6.64 -5.32 8.52
N ARG A 144 7.94 -5.05 8.55
CA ARG A 144 8.55 -3.83 7.99
C ARG A 144 8.30 -3.69 6.50
N ALA A 145 8.51 -4.76 5.74
CA ALA A 145 8.28 -4.76 4.29
C ALA A 145 6.81 -4.49 3.95
N MET A 146 5.88 -5.09 4.70
CA MET A 146 4.45 -4.82 4.55
C MET A 146 4.10 -3.35 4.82
N LEU A 147 4.67 -2.74 5.87
CA LEU A 147 4.43 -1.32 6.18
C LEU A 147 5.01 -0.40 5.12
N HIS A 148 6.23 -0.64 4.64
CA HIS A 148 6.84 0.13 3.56
C HIS A 148 6.00 0.03 2.29
N TYR A 149 5.59 -1.16 1.93
CA TYR A 149 4.75 -1.38 0.76
C TYR A 149 3.37 -0.72 0.90
N LEU A 150 2.73 -0.82 2.08
CA LEU A 150 1.47 -0.11 2.35
C LEU A 150 1.62 1.41 2.21
N TRP A 151 2.74 1.95 2.70
CA TRP A 151 3.04 3.39 2.62
C TRP A 151 3.24 3.85 1.19
N ASP A 152 3.95 3.06 0.39
CA ASP A 152 4.14 3.31 -1.04
C ASP A 152 2.82 3.23 -1.81
N GLN A 153 2.05 2.17 -1.59
CA GLN A 153 0.74 2.02 -2.23
C GLN A 153 -0.27 3.11 -1.86
N ALA A 154 -0.10 3.74 -0.70
CA ALA A 154 -0.87 4.91 -0.26
C ALA A 154 -0.38 6.23 -0.89
N GLU A 155 0.62 6.19 -1.80
CA GLU A 155 1.23 7.38 -2.42
C GLU A 155 1.74 8.39 -1.36
N LEU A 156 2.35 7.87 -0.28
CA LEU A 156 2.88 8.69 0.81
C LEU A 156 4.41 8.83 0.77
N THR A 157 5.09 8.11 -0.11
CA THR A 157 6.53 8.19 -0.35
C THR A 157 6.91 9.41 -1.17
N HIS A 158 6.01 9.85 -2.04
CA HIS A 158 6.24 10.99 -2.94
C HIS A 158 5.71 12.29 -2.34
N TRP A 159 6.45 13.36 -2.56
CA TRP A 159 6.05 14.71 -2.19
C TRP A 159 6.09 15.61 -3.45
N ASN A 160 5.08 16.44 -3.60
CA ASN A 160 5.08 17.50 -4.60
C ASN A 160 4.64 18.83 -3.97
N PRO A 161 4.97 19.99 -4.59
CA PRO A 161 4.64 21.31 -4.03
C PRO A 161 3.14 21.51 -3.74
N GLY A 162 2.23 20.86 -4.49
CA GLY A 162 0.78 20.90 -4.28
C GLY A 162 0.33 20.26 -2.97
N MET A 163 1.19 19.46 -2.33
CA MET A 163 0.93 18.83 -1.02
C MET A 163 1.31 19.72 0.17
N LYS A 164 1.96 20.86 -0.07
CA LYS A 164 2.38 21.77 1.00
C LYS A 164 1.19 22.19 1.87
N GLY A 165 1.27 21.92 3.18
CA GLY A 165 0.20 22.20 4.15
C GLY A 165 -1.04 21.31 4.09
N LYS A 166 -1.16 20.43 3.08
CA LYS A 166 -2.31 19.51 2.93
C LYS A 166 -2.07 18.12 3.49
N ARG A 167 -0.82 17.75 3.80
CA ARG A 167 -0.45 16.42 4.31
C ARG A 167 -0.60 16.37 5.84
N ASN A 168 -1.84 16.27 6.28
CA ASN A 168 -2.20 16.11 7.69
C ASN A 168 -2.58 14.66 7.99
N TRP A 169 -2.80 14.34 9.30
CA TRP A 169 -3.15 12.98 9.73
C TRP A 169 -4.42 12.42 9.08
N TRP A 170 -5.40 13.26 8.79
CA TRP A 170 -6.62 12.82 8.10
C TRP A 170 -6.31 12.29 6.68
N VAL A 171 -5.47 13.01 5.93
CA VAL A 171 -5.04 12.60 4.58
C VAL A 171 -4.22 11.32 4.65
N VAL A 172 -3.25 11.24 5.55
CA VAL A 172 -2.41 10.03 5.74
C VAL A 172 -3.28 8.83 6.07
N ARG A 173 -4.18 8.97 7.05
CA ARG A 173 -5.13 7.93 7.45
C ARG A 173 -5.98 7.43 6.29
N ASN A 174 -6.61 8.33 5.55
CA ASN A 174 -7.53 7.96 4.46
C ASN A 174 -6.79 7.25 3.34
N ARG A 175 -5.60 7.71 2.97
CA ARG A 175 -4.77 7.07 1.96
C ARG A 175 -4.32 5.68 2.38
N LEU A 176 -3.86 5.50 3.62
CA LEU A 176 -3.48 4.20 4.15
C LEU A 176 -4.65 3.22 4.22
N LEU A 177 -5.84 3.68 4.69
CA LEU A 177 -7.03 2.83 4.72
C LEU A 177 -7.51 2.48 3.31
N GLY A 178 -7.45 3.42 2.36
CA GLY A 178 -7.77 3.18 0.96
C GLY A 178 -6.85 2.14 0.32
N ALA A 179 -5.55 2.24 0.56
CA ALA A 179 -4.57 1.25 0.11
C ALA A 179 -4.81 -0.12 0.77
N ALA A 180 -4.97 -0.16 2.11
CA ALA A 180 -5.22 -1.39 2.85
C ALA A 180 -6.52 -2.10 2.44
N ALA A 181 -7.54 -1.34 2.01
CA ALA A 181 -8.80 -1.90 1.51
C ALA A 181 -8.63 -2.69 0.19
N ARG A 182 -7.56 -2.45 -0.54
CA ARG A 182 -7.23 -3.16 -1.79
C ARG A 182 -6.23 -4.30 -1.57
N MET A 183 -5.69 -4.45 -0.37
CA MET A 183 -4.72 -5.47 -0.03
C MET A 183 -5.37 -6.65 0.67
N THR A 184 -5.06 -7.85 0.22
CA THR A 184 -5.42 -9.11 0.88
C THR A 184 -4.16 -9.76 1.42
N ALA A 185 -4.08 -9.92 2.73
CA ALA A 185 -2.93 -10.48 3.42
C ALA A 185 -3.29 -11.84 4.01
N ASN A 186 -2.60 -12.90 3.59
CA ASN A 186 -2.89 -14.27 4.01
C ASN A 186 -4.41 -14.61 3.96
N GLY A 187 -5.08 -14.21 2.86
CA GLY A 187 -6.52 -14.46 2.65
C GLY A 187 -7.47 -13.54 3.41
N THR A 188 -6.96 -12.51 4.09
CA THR A 188 -7.79 -11.54 4.84
C THR A 188 -7.54 -10.12 4.34
N ARG A 189 -8.60 -9.33 4.11
CA ARG A 189 -8.43 -7.90 3.77
C ARG A 189 -7.64 -7.19 4.87
N LEU A 190 -6.55 -6.50 4.47
CA LEU A 190 -5.63 -5.83 5.40
C LEU A 190 -6.34 -4.73 6.21
N SER A 191 -7.28 -4.02 5.60
CA SER A 191 -8.08 -2.98 6.27
C SER A 191 -8.89 -3.50 7.47
N ARG A 192 -9.20 -4.80 7.53
CA ARG A 192 -9.87 -5.43 8.69
C ARG A 192 -8.91 -5.75 9.83
N ARG A 193 -7.60 -5.65 9.57
CA ARG A 193 -6.53 -5.96 10.52
C ARG A 193 -5.72 -4.74 10.90
N LEU A 194 -6.08 -3.57 10.38
CA LEU A 194 -5.37 -2.32 10.57
C LEU A 194 -6.28 -1.30 11.25
N PHE A 195 -5.85 -0.85 12.41
CA PHE A 195 -6.48 0.26 13.12
C PHE A 195 -5.63 1.53 12.96
N ILE A 196 -6.23 2.55 12.37
CA ILE A 196 -5.65 3.89 12.25
C ILE A 196 -6.68 4.85 12.83
N PRO A 197 -6.39 5.49 13.99
CA PRO A 197 -7.35 6.36 14.65
C PRO A 197 -7.66 7.58 13.79
N GLU A 198 -8.90 8.05 13.86
CA GLU A 198 -9.31 9.32 13.27
C GLU A 198 -8.61 10.50 13.97
N PRO A 199 -8.45 11.66 13.27
CA PRO A 199 -7.96 12.87 13.89
C PRO A 199 -8.79 13.23 15.13
N PHE A 200 -8.12 13.62 16.22
CA PHE A 200 -8.81 14.09 17.41
C PHE A 200 -9.37 15.49 17.19
N ARG A 201 -10.64 15.67 17.53
CA ARG A 201 -11.34 16.97 17.53
C ARG A 201 -12.02 17.13 18.87
N VAL A 202 -11.82 18.30 19.51
CA VAL A 202 -12.36 18.59 20.84
C VAL A 202 -13.90 18.59 20.81
N GLU A 203 -14.49 19.12 19.75
CA GLU A 203 -15.94 19.24 19.55
C GLU A 203 -16.64 17.89 19.50
N THR A 204 -15.98 16.86 18.98
CA THR A 204 -16.53 15.50 18.80
C THR A 204 -15.80 14.45 19.64
N LYS A 205 -15.12 14.89 20.72
CA LYS A 205 -14.28 14.00 21.55
C LYS A 205 -15.01 12.78 22.09
N ASP A 206 -16.26 12.95 22.52
CA ASP A 206 -17.02 11.87 23.15
C ASP A 206 -17.49 10.86 22.11
N GLU A 207 -17.89 11.29 20.92
CA GLU A 207 -18.19 10.40 19.80
C GLU A 207 -16.95 9.63 19.35
N ILE A 208 -15.79 10.30 19.25
CA ILE A 208 -14.51 9.68 18.93
C ILE A 208 -14.16 8.61 19.96
N ARG A 209 -14.30 8.92 21.25
CA ARG A 209 -14.06 7.98 22.36
C ARG A 209 -14.99 6.76 22.28
N LEU A 210 -16.28 6.99 22.01
CA LEU A 210 -17.25 5.92 21.88
C LEU A 210 -16.90 4.99 20.72
N ARG A 211 -16.62 5.52 19.53
CA ARG A 211 -16.21 4.73 18.35
C ARG A 211 -14.93 3.93 18.62
N ARG A 212 -13.90 4.57 19.19
CA ARG A 212 -12.64 3.90 19.54
C ARG A 212 -12.85 2.79 20.56
N ARG A 213 -13.66 3.05 21.59
CA ARG A 213 -13.98 2.05 22.60
C ARG A 213 -14.71 0.86 21.99
N ALA A 214 -15.72 1.09 21.16
CA ALA A 214 -16.44 0.02 20.47
C ALA A 214 -15.51 -0.85 19.61
N LEU A 215 -14.60 -0.21 18.85
CA LEU A 215 -13.64 -0.93 18.03
C LEU A 215 -12.61 -1.71 18.87
N LEU A 216 -12.09 -1.11 19.94
CA LEU A 216 -11.15 -1.78 20.85
C LEU A 216 -11.81 -2.93 21.60
N GLN A 217 -13.11 -2.84 21.92
CA GLN A 217 -13.87 -3.94 22.53
C GLN A 217 -13.96 -5.16 21.59
N THR A 218 -14.08 -4.96 20.28
CA THR A 218 -14.06 -6.08 19.33
C THR A 218 -12.71 -6.80 19.30
N VAL A 219 -11.62 -6.06 19.54
CA VAL A 219 -10.26 -6.63 19.64
C VAL A 219 -10.05 -7.31 21.00
N ALA A 220 -10.60 -6.73 22.09
CA ALA A 220 -10.46 -7.22 23.45
C ALA A 220 -11.36 -8.43 23.76
N SER A 221 -12.42 -8.66 23.00
CA SER A 221 -13.31 -9.80 23.19
C SER A 221 -12.63 -11.11 22.80
N HIS A 222 -11.79 -11.61 23.69
CA HIS A 222 -10.88 -12.74 23.50
C HIS A 222 -11.54 -14.10 23.18
N LYS A 223 -12.83 -14.23 23.35
CA LYS A 223 -13.49 -15.55 23.25
C LYS A 223 -13.88 -15.95 21.83
N ALA A 224 -14.07 -14.98 20.92
CA ALA A 224 -14.58 -15.27 19.57
C ALA A 224 -13.55 -15.10 18.45
N ALA A 225 -12.58 -14.22 18.58
CA ALA A 225 -11.65 -13.92 17.49
C ALA A 225 -10.20 -14.07 17.94
N ARG A 226 -9.57 -15.15 17.53
CA ARG A 226 -8.11 -15.31 17.57
C ARG A 226 -7.40 -14.35 16.60
N GLU A 227 -7.96 -13.18 16.42
CA GLU A 227 -7.53 -12.22 15.38
C GLU A 227 -6.53 -11.25 15.96
N LEU A 228 -5.45 -10.99 15.22
CA LEU A 228 -4.45 -9.98 15.57
C LEU A 228 -4.75 -8.71 14.80
N MET A 229 -4.64 -7.57 15.47
CA MET A 229 -4.79 -6.24 14.88
C MET A 229 -3.47 -5.49 14.92
N MET A 230 -3.21 -4.73 13.89
CA MET A 230 -2.08 -3.80 13.81
C MET A 230 -2.58 -2.39 14.10
N PHE A 231 -1.82 -1.66 14.90
CA PHE A 231 -2.11 -0.26 15.22
C PHE A 231 -1.08 0.63 14.56
N LEU A 232 -1.55 1.63 13.82
CA LEU A 232 -0.72 2.66 13.25
C LEU A 232 -1.21 4.00 13.79
N VAL A 233 -0.35 4.67 14.55
CA VAL A 233 -0.70 5.88 15.30
C VAL A 233 0.34 6.97 15.09
N GLU A 234 -0.06 8.23 15.19
CA GLU A 234 0.82 9.38 15.26
C GLU A 234 1.21 9.63 16.71
N VAL A 235 2.51 9.65 16.99
CA VAL A 235 3.04 10.04 18.30
C VAL A 235 3.25 11.54 18.28
N LYS A 236 2.56 12.28 19.16
CA LYS A 236 2.65 13.74 19.24
C LYS A 236 3.59 14.22 20.34
N GLU A 237 3.59 13.51 21.46
CA GLU A 237 4.44 13.80 22.62
C GLU A 237 4.85 12.48 23.27
N ILE A 238 6.08 12.39 23.72
CA ILE A 238 6.66 11.28 24.46
C ILE A 238 7.04 11.77 25.85
#